data_0b2ed57ca8da6fae46d2c272a40a3df4
#
_entry.id   0b2ed57ca8da6fae46d2c272a40a3df4
#
_cell.length_a   1.000
_cell.length_b   1.000
_cell.length_c   1.000
_cell.angle_alpha   90.00
_cell.angle_beta   90.00
_cell.angle_gamma   90.00
#
_symmetry.space_group_name_H-M   'P 1'
#
loop_
_entity.id
_entity.type
_entity.pdbx_description
1 polymer ?
#
loop_
_entity_poly.entity_id
_entity_poly.type
_entity_poly.pdbx_seq_one_letter_code
_entity_poly.pdbx_strand_id
1 'polypeptide(L)' 'MKLKNNKIGILGSGSWGTVLADIAANNGYEVSIWSRNSSTINEINKNHTNKKYSGNKKLHKNINATSNQKDVLN' A
#
# COMPACT_ATOMS: atom_id res chain seq x y z
N MET A 1 0.85 10.97 -2.89
CA MET A 1 -0.31 10.19 -3.42
C MET A 1 -0.59 10.60 -4.84
N LYS A 2 -0.87 9.66 -5.70
CA LYS A 2 -1.20 9.92 -7.08
C LYS A 2 -2.44 9.13 -7.49
N LEU A 3 -3.40 9.79 -8.11
CA LEU A 3 -4.64 9.19 -8.58
C LEU A 3 -4.67 9.15 -10.10
N LYS A 4 -4.95 7.99 -10.68
CA LYS A 4 -5.13 7.83 -12.11
C LYS A 4 -6.15 6.73 -12.37
N ASN A 5 -7.28 7.08 -12.98
CA ASN A 5 -8.43 6.17 -13.14
C ASN A 5 -8.89 5.70 -11.76
N ASN A 6 -8.93 4.41 -11.52
CA ASN A 6 -9.27 3.84 -10.21
C ASN A 6 -8.05 3.39 -9.43
N LYS A 7 -6.89 3.95 -9.75
CA LYS A 7 -5.61 3.56 -9.14
C LYS A 7 -5.01 4.70 -8.35
N ILE A 8 -4.51 4.39 -7.17
CA ILE A 8 -3.81 5.34 -6.32
C ILE A 8 -2.43 4.81 -6.01
N GLY A 9 -1.43 5.65 -6.20
CA GLY A 9 -0.05 5.35 -5.82
C GLY A 9 0.34 6.12 -4.58
N ILE A 10 0.97 5.45 -3.63
CA ILE A 10 1.43 6.05 -2.38
C ILE A 10 2.93 5.81 -2.23
N LEU A 11 3.69 6.88 -2.04
CA LEU A 11 5.13 6.79 -1.79
C LEU A 11 5.36 6.66 -0.29
N GLY A 12 5.68 5.45 0.14
CA GLY A 12 6.00 5.18 1.53
C GLY A 12 5.00 4.26 2.21
N SER A 13 5.48 3.43 3.11
CA SER A 13 4.70 2.42 3.82
C SER A 13 4.62 2.68 5.32
N GLY A 14 4.86 3.92 5.75
CA GLY A 14 4.73 4.29 7.16
C GLY A 14 3.29 4.34 7.60
N SER A 15 3.04 4.83 8.83
CA SER A 15 1.71 4.87 9.44
C SER A 15 0.68 5.56 8.55
N TRP A 16 0.98 6.76 8.08
CA TRP A 16 0.04 7.54 7.28
C TRP A 16 -0.20 6.93 5.91
N GLY A 17 0.88 6.45 5.26
CA GLY A 17 0.76 5.78 3.95
C GLY A 17 -0.12 4.55 4.04
N THR A 18 0.06 3.76 5.09
CA THR A 18 -0.73 2.54 5.29
C THR A 18 -2.20 2.85 5.59
N VAL A 19 -2.47 3.86 6.41
CA VAL A 19 -3.85 4.28 6.70
C VAL A 19 -4.55 4.81 5.45
N LEU A 20 -3.87 5.67 4.69
CA LEU A 20 -4.44 6.21 3.45
C LEU A 20 -4.70 5.11 2.42
N ALA A 21 -3.79 4.14 2.32
CA ALA A 21 -3.96 3.01 1.41
C ALA A 21 -5.22 2.20 1.76
N ASP A 22 -5.40 1.93 3.04
CA ASP A 22 -6.54 1.14 3.48
C ASP A 22 -7.86 1.89 3.26
N ILE A 23 -7.90 3.18 3.55
CA ILE A 23 -9.07 4.01 3.29
C ILE A 23 -9.40 4.01 1.80
N ALA A 24 -8.42 4.23 0.94
CA ALA A 24 -8.63 4.27 -0.50
C ALA A 24 -9.10 2.93 -1.04
N ALA A 25 -8.48 1.85 -0.60
CA ALA A 25 -8.85 0.50 -1.04
C ALA A 25 -10.27 0.13 -0.61
N ASN A 26 -10.66 0.53 0.59
CA ASN A 26 -12.04 0.31 1.08
C ASN A 26 -13.06 1.13 0.31
N ASN A 27 -12.63 2.16 -0.41
CA ASN A 27 -13.49 2.95 -1.29
C ASN A 27 -13.42 2.50 -2.75
N GLY A 28 -12.88 1.33 -3.01
CA GLY A 28 -12.90 0.72 -4.33
C GLY A 28 -11.71 0.99 -5.22
N TYR A 29 -10.68 1.67 -4.71
CA TYR A 29 -9.47 1.94 -5.49
C TYR A 29 -8.50 0.78 -5.43
N GLU A 30 -7.75 0.57 -6.49
CA GLU A 30 -6.54 -0.26 -6.45
C GLU A 30 -5.40 0.60 -5.96
N VAL A 31 -4.66 0.13 -4.96
CA VAL A 31 -3.62 0.91 -4.31
C VAL A 31 -2.28 0.22 -4.43
N SER A 32 -1.28 0.98 -4.87
CA SER A 32 0.12 0.53 -4.88
C SER A 32 0.92 1.38 -3.91
N ILE A 33 1.59 0.74 -2.97
CA ILE A 33 2.46 1.41 -2.02
C ILE A 33 3.91 1.16 -2.41
N TRP A 34 4.69 2.22 -2.52
CA TRP A 34 6.13 2.09 -2.69
C TRP A 34 6.81 1.98 -1.34
N SER A 35 7.71 1.02 -1.20
CA SER A 35 8.57 0.89 -0.03
C SER A 35 9.96 0.47 -0.45
N ARG A 36 10.97 0.93 0.27
CA ARG A 36 12.34 0.47 0.08
C ARG A 36 12.65 -0.78 0.91
N ASN A 37 11.75 -1.18 1.78
CA ASN A 37 11.95 -2.30 2.69
C ASN A 37 11.31 -3.56 2.12
N SER A 38 12.15 -4.51 1.69
CA SER A 38 11.66 -5.74 1.07
C SER A 38 10.82 -6.61 2.01
N SER A 39 11.10 -6.59 3.30
CA SER A 39 10.29 -7.37 4.24
C SER A 39 8.89 -6.77 4.41
N THR A 40 8.76 -5.45 4.38
CA THR A 40 7.46 -4.78 4.39
C THR A 40 6.67 -5.11 3.13
N ILE A 41 7.33 -5.07 1.97
CA ILE A 41 6.71 -5.42 0.69
C ILE A 41 6.17 -6.84 0.73
N ASN A 42 6.96 -7.78 1.19
CA ASN A 42 6.54 -9.18 1.29
C ASN A 42 5.39 -9.35 2.27
N GLU A 43 5.43 -8.68 3.39
CA GLU A 43 4.38 -8.75 4.39
C GLU A 43 3.04 -8.25 3.83
N ILE A 44 3.06 -7.10 3.18
CA ILE A 44 1.84 -6.53 2.59
C ILE A 44 1.28 -7.46 1.50
N ASN A 45 2.13 -7.93 0.60
CA ASN A 45 1.68 -8.71 -0.54
C ASN A 45 1.26 -10.13 -0.18
N LYS A 46 1.91 -10.75 0.80
CA LYS A 46 1.59 -12.13 1.19
C LYS A 46 0.56 -12.22 2.28
N ASN A 47 0.69 -11.39 3.30
CA ASN A 47 -0.11 -11.49 4.51
C ASN A 47 -1.20 -10.43 4.61
N HIS A 48 -1.15 -9.40 3.76
CA HIS A 48 -2.06 -8.25 3.81
C HIS A 48 -2.01 -7.56 5.18
N THR A 49 -0.80 -7.46 5.75
CA THR A 49 -0.57 -6.76 7.01
C THR A 49 0.64 -5.85 6.91
N ASN A 50 0.70 -4.86 7.76
CA ASN A 50 1.90 -4.08 8.00
C ASN A 50 2.02 -3.88 9.51
N LYS A 51 2.52 -4.92 10.19
CA LYS A 51 2.45 -5.05 11.65
C LYS A 51 3.12 -3.90 12.40
N LYS A 52 4.19 -3.38 11.84
CA LYS A 52 4.91 -2.26 12.46
C LYS A 52 4.03 -1.03 12.63
N TYR A 53 3.13 -0.77 11.67
CA TYR A 53 2.33 0.45 11.64
C TYR A 53 0.83 0.23 11.85
N SER A 54 0.35 -0.98 11.63
CA SER A 54 -1.08 -1.29 11.73
C SER A 54 -1.39 -2.50 12.60
N GLY A 55 -0.39 -3.03 13.30
CA GLY A 55 -0.56 -4.20 14.15
C GLY A 55 -1.05 -5.40 13.36
N ASN A 56 -1.97 -6.15 13.93
CA ASN A 56 -2.50 -7.35 13.29
C ASN A 56 -3.69 -7.07 12.36
N LYS A 57 -4.02 -5.81 12.12
CA LYS A 57 -5.12 -5.46 11.24
C LYS A 57 -4.84 -5.91 9.82
N LYS A 58 -5.78 -6.62 9.20
CA LYS A 58 -5.69 -6.98 7.81
C LYS A 58 -5.96 -5.78 6.92
N LEU A 59 -5.06 -5.53 5.98
CA LEU A 59 -5.24 -4.51 4.96
C LEU A 59 -6.12 -5.06 3.84
N HIS A 60 -6.76 -4.18 3.11
CA HIS A 60 -7.63 -4.56 2.00
C HIS A 60 -6.83 -5.30 0.91
N LYS A 61 -7.45 -6.31 0.31
CA LYS A 61 -6.81 -7.12 -0.76
C LYS A 61 -6.40 -6.32 -1.99
N ASN A 62 -6.98 -5.14 -2.20
CA ASN A 62 -6.64 -4.26 -3.32
C ASN A 62 -5.35 -3.47 -3.10
N ILE A 63 -4.67 -3.68 -1.99
CA ILE A 63 -3.40 -3.02 -1.70
C ILE A 63 -2.26 -3.95 -2.05
N ASN A 64 -1.34 -3.48 -2.89
CA ASN A 64 -0.09 -4.17 -3.11
C ASN A 64 1.09 -3.24 -2.84
N ALA A 65 2.25 -3.81 -2.65
CA ALA A 65 3.47 -3.04 -2.40
C ALA A 65 4.54 -3.38 -3.43
N THR A 66 5.38 -2.40 -3.73
CA THR A 66 6.42 -2.53 -4.73
C THR A 66 7.65 -1.72 -4.33
N SER A 67 8.83 -2.15 -4.79
CA SER A 67 10.06 -1.39 -4.64
C SER A 67 10.32 -0.47 -5.84
N ASN A 68 9.51 -0.55 -6.86
CA ASN A 68 9.69 0.22 -8.09
C ASN A 68 8.78 1.43 -8.09
N GLN A 69 9.37 2.62 -7.98
CA GLN A 69 8.60 3.87 -7.96
C GLN A 69 7.77 4.08 -9.21
N LYS A 70 8.20 3.55 -10.35
CA LYS A 70 7.46 3.68 -11.60
C LYS A 70 6.10 3.00 -11.52
N ASP A 71 5.98 1.93 -10.75
CA ASP A 71 4.71 1.25 -10.56
C ASP A 71 3.69 2.09 -9.81
N VAL A 72 4.17 3.10 -9.11
CA VAL A 72 3.34 3.98 -8.27
C VAL A 72 3.06 5.31 -8.97
N LEU A 73 4.02 5.81 -9.74
CA LEU A 73 3.94 7.14 -10.36
C LEU A 73 3.31 7.13 -11.76
N ASN A 74 3.22 5.99 -12.36
CA ASN A 74 2.60 5.88 -13.70
C ASN A 74 1.10 5.46 -13.60
#